data_a105d8e69290b263165fbeb6d876492d
#
_entry.id   a105d8e69290b263165fbeb6d876492d
#
_cell.length_a   1.000
_cell.length_b   1.000
_cell.length_c   1.000
_cell.angle_alpha   90.00
_cell.angle_beta   90.00
_cell.angle_gamma   90.00
#
_symmetry.space_group_name_H-M   'P 1'
#
loop_
_entity.id
_entity.type
_entity.pdbx_description
1 polymer ?
#
loop_
_entity_poly.entity_id
_entity_poly.type
_entity_poly.pdbx_seq_one_letter_code
_entity_poly.pdbx_strand_id
1 'polypeptide(L)'
;LTINPVTIKDERVRKSTFTQIDVDKIENIAGPQSGVESLIKTLPDVGSNNELSSQYSVRGGSFDDNLVYINDVEVYRPFLVRSGQQEGLSIINPDMVERVMFSPGGFEAKYGDKMSSVLDITYHRPNKFGGKISGSLLGGSAYVEGTIKEKFTYSIGLRRHSNQYL
;
A
#
# COMPACT_ATOMS: atom_id res chain seq x y z
N LEU A 1 -47.83 14.09 -14.05
CA LEU A 1 -46.82 13.35 -13.25
C LEU A 1 -45.58 13.21 -14.09
N THR A 2 -44.60 14.08 -13.92
CA THR A 2 -43.31 13.99 -14.59
C THR A 2 -42.37 13.20 -13.68
N ILE A 3 -42.04 11.97 -14.11
CA ILE A 3 -41.05 11.13 -13.44
C ILE A 3 -39.66 11.56 -13.96
N ASN A 4 -38.83 12.08 -13.09
CA ASN A 4 -37.46 12.38 -13.45
C ASN A 4 -36.72 11.07 -13.74
N PRO A 5 -36.07 10.93 -14.90
CA PRO A 5 -35.30 9.74 -15.22
C PRO A 5 -34.12 9.62 -14.28
N VAL A 6 -34.00 8.52 -13.56
CA VAL A 6 -32.81 8.16 -12.82
C VAL A 6 -31.79 7.66 -13.82
N THR A 7 -30.81 8.49 -14.13
CA THR A 7 -29.67 8.08 -14.97
C THR A 7 -28.65 7.37 -14.09
N ILE A 8 -28.66 6.05 -14.10
CA ILE A 8 -27.58 5.25 -13.51
C ILE A 8 -26.42 5.30 -14.51
N LYS A 9 -25.42 6.13 -14.25
CA LYS A 9 -24.14 6.04 -14.93
C LYS A 9 -23.38 4.87 -14.35
N ASP A 10 -23.49 3.70 -14.95
CA ASP A 10 -22.54 2.62 -14.74
C ASP A 10 -21.26 2.99 -15.51
N GLU A 11 -20.37 3.68 -14.86
CA GLU A 11 -18.98 3.78 -15.30
C GLU A 11 -18.32 2.42 -15.08
N ARG A 12 -18.70 1.44 -15.86
CA ARG A 12 -17.85 0.29 -16.12
C ARG A 12 -16.67 0.79 -16.94
N VAL A 13 -15.82 1.57 -16.29
CA VAL A 13 -14.46 1.65 -16.73
C VAL A 13 -14.00 0.18 -16.73
N ARG A 14 -13.70 -0.38 -17.89
CA ARG A 14 -12.84 -1.54 -18.02
C ARG A 14 -11.49 -1.10 -17.47
N LYS A 15 -11.45 -0.88 -16.19
CA LYS A 15 -10.23 -0.73 -15.46
C LYS A 15 -9.59 -2.09 -15.62
N SER A 16 -8.60 -2.15 -16.50
CA SER A 16 -7.46 -3.01 -16.45
C SER A 16 -7.49 -3.98 -15.26
N THR A 17 -6.84 -5.05 -15.32
CA THR A 17 -6.62 -6.07 -14.31
C THR A 17 -6.33 -5.58 -12.87
N PHE A 18 -6.51 -4.28 -12.60
CA PHE A 18 -6.36 -3.72 -11.25
C PHE A 18 -7.51 -4.09 -10.33
N THR A 19 -7.14 -4.69 -9.21
CA THR A 19 -8.04 -4.96 -8.09
C THR A 19 -7.80 -3.92 -7.00
N GLN A 20 -8.86 -3.24 -6.58
CA GLN A 20 -8.78 -2.39 -5.40
C GLN A 20 -8.77 -3.25 -4.15
N ILE A 21 -7.79 -3.02 -3.31
CA ILE A 21 -7.62 -3.72 -2.05
C ILE A 21 -8.23 -2.87 -0.94
N ASP A 22 -9.01 -3.51 -0.10
CA ASP A 22 -9.66 -2.88 1.05
C ASP A 22 -8.63 -2.61 2.15
N VAL A 23 -8.33 -1.36 2.38
CA VAL A 23 -7.29 -0.90 3.31
C VAL A 23 -7.67 -1.18 4.77
N ASP A 24 -8.97 -1.17 5.09
CA ASP A 24 -9.46 -1.42 6.45
C ASP A 24 -9.13 -2.85 6.94
N LYS A 25 -8.87 -3.75 6.01
CA LYS A 25 -8.43 -5.11 6.34
C LYS A 25 -6.99 -5.20 6.81
N ILE A 26 -6.16 -4.20 6.56
CA ILE A 26 -4.75 -4.20 6.98
C ILE A 26 -4.61 -4.37 8.49
N GLU A 27 -5.47 -3.69 9.26
CA GLU A 27 -5.44 -3.76 10.72
C GLU A 27 -5.87 -5.11 11.28
N ASN A 28 -6.65 -5.86 10.51
CA ASN A 28 -7.23 -7.14 10.91
C ASN A 28 -6.39 -8.35 10.48
N ILE A 29 -5.29 -8.13 9.77
CA ILE A 29 -4.40 -9.24 9.39
C ILE A 29 -3.57 -9.65 10.59
N ALA A 30 -3.78 -10.88 11.03
CA ALA A 30 -2.94 -11.51 12.05
C ALA A 30 -1.58 -11.85 11.43
N GLY A 31 -0.53 -11.25 11.95
CA GLY A 31 0.83 -11.53 11.50
C GLY A 31 1.87 -10.63 12.16
N PRO A 32 3.14 -11.01 12.10
CA PRO A 32 4.22 -10.22 12.71
C PRO A 32 4.43 -8.88 12.02
N GLN A 33 3.95 -8.73 10.80
CA GLN A 33 4.00 -7.49 10.02
C GLN A 33 2.61 -7.15 9.48
N SER A 34 1.99 -6.15 10.07
CA SER A 34 0.80 -5.52 9.50
C SER A 34 1.23 -4.47 8.47
N GLY A 35 0.78 -4.60 7.23
CA GLY A 35 1.12 -3.67 6.16
C GLY A 35 0.40 -4.02 4.85
N VAL A 36 0.54 -3.16 3.86
CA VAL A 36 -0.05 -3.34 2.53
C VAL A 36 0.44 -4.66 1.90
N GLU A 37 1.72 -4.97 2.04
CA GLU A 37 2.33 -6.17 1.46
C GLU A 37 1.79 -7.45 2.10
N SER A 38 1.49 -7.43 3.39
CA SER A 38 0.87 -8.58 4.07
C SER A 38 -0.52 -8.88 3.49
N LEU A 39 -1.26 -7.83 3.14
CA LEU A 39 -2.56 -7.98 2.48
C LEU A 39 -2.42 -8.53 1.06
N ILE A 40 -1.43 -8.04 0.30
CA ILE A 40 -1.16 -8.53 -1.05
C ILE A 40 -0.80 -10.02 -1.04
N LYS A 41 -0.04 -10.48 -0.05
CA LYS A 41 0.33 -11.91 0.09
C LYS A 41 -0.86 -12.84 0.31
N THR A 42 -2.03 -12.32 0.67
CA THR A 42 -3.26 -13.12 0.78
C THR A 42 -3.96 -13.34 -0.57
N LEU A 43 -3.52 -12.63 -1.62
CA LEU A 43 -4.12 -12.74 -2.93
C LEU A 43 -3.64 -14.00 -3.66
N PRO A 44 -4.48 -14.59 -4.51
CA PRO A 44 -4.03 -15.62 -5.44
C PRO A 44 -2.94 -15.06 -6.35
N ASP A 45 -2.10 -15.88 -6.91
CA ASP A 45 -0.96 -15.48 -7.77
C ASP A 45 0.21 -14.81 -7.04
N VAL A 46 0.13 -14.56 -5.74
CA VAL A 46 1.20 -13.96 -4.93
C VAL A 46 1.83 -14.99 -4.01
N GLY A 47 3.14 -15.14 -4.14
CA GLY A 47 3.96 -16.00 -3.28
C GLY A 47 4.89 -15.19 -2.38
N SER A 48 5.23 -15.76 -1.25
CA SER A 48 6.24 -15.21 -0.34
C SER A 48 7.07 -16.31 0.26
N ASN A 49 8.38 -16.15 0.25
CA ASN A 49 9.31 -17.11 0.83
C ASN A 49 9.59 -16.86 2.31
N ASN A 50 9.20 -15.70 2.82
CA ASN A 50 9.44 -15.31 4.20
C ASN A 50 8.31 -14.41 4.70
N GLU A 51 7.66 -14.81 5.78
CA GLU A 51 6.57 -14.04 6.39
C GLU A 51 7.07 -12.76 7.08
N LEU A 52 8.33 -12.73 7.49
CA LEU A 52 8.97 -11.60 8.13
C LEU A 52 9.49 -10.54 7.15
N SER A 53 9.50 -10.85 5.87
CA SER A 53 9.90 -9.93 4.81
C SER A 53 8.67 -9.34 4.13
N SER A 54 8.73 -8.08 3.71
CA SER A 54 7.72 -7.45 2.86
C SER A 54 7.83 -7.85 1.39
N GLN A 55 8.86 -8.62 1.05
CA GLN A 55 9.07 -9.11 -0.32
C GLN A 55 8.00 -10.11 -0.71
N TYR A 56 7.54 -10.01 -1.93
CA TYR A 56 6.58 -10.93 -2.54
C TYR A 56 6.94 -11.17 -4.00
N SER A 57 6.58 -12.32 -4.51
CA SER A 57 6.70 -12.69 -5.92
C SER A 57 5.31 -12.86 -6.52
N VAL A 58 5.15 -12.51 -7.79
CA VAL A 58 3.88 -12.65 -8.48
C VAL A 58 4.08 -13.50 -9.72
N ARG A 59 3.27 -14.54 -9.86
CA ARG A 59 3.29 -15.48 -11.00
C ARG A 59 4.68 -16.03 -11.33
N GLY A 60 5.51 -16.24 -10.30
CA GLY A 60 6.86 -16.78 -10.46
C GLY A 60 7.93 -15.75 -10.84
N GLY A 61 7.58 -14.47 -10.93
CA GLY A 61 8.57 -13.39 -11.10
C GLY A 61 9.37 -13.14 -9.83
N SER A 62 10.48 -12.42 -9.95
CA SER A 62 11.28 -11.97 -8.83
C SER A 62 10.58 -10.82 -8.10
N PHE A 63 10.94 -10.59 -6.85
CA PHE A 63 10.45 -9.42 -6.12
C PHE A 63 10.92 -8.09 -6.76
N ASP A 64 12.04 -8.08 -7.47
CA ASP A 64 12.55 -6.93 -8.21
C ASP A 64 11.75 -6.63 -9.49
N ASP A 65 10.94 -7.58 -9.97
CA ASP A 65 10.08 -7.43 -11.14
C ASP A 65 8.73 -6.76 -10.80
N ASN A 66 8.50 -6.45 -9.55
CA ASN A 66 7.32 -5.75 -9.09
C ASN A 66 7.53 -4.23 -9.16
N LEU A 67 6.54 -3.54 -9.66
CA LEU A 67 6.52 -2.09 -9.76
C LEU A 67 5.70 -1.51 -8.62
N VAL A 68 6.26 -0.54 -7.91
CA VAL A 68 5.57 0.12 -6.80
C VAL A 68 5.49 1.62 -7.06
N TYR A 69 4.27 2.14 -7.02
CA TYR A 69 3.99 3.57 -7.08
C TYR A 69 3.42 4.07 -5.75
N ILE A 70 3.85 5.26 -5.34
CA ILE A 70 3.29 5.98 -4.21
C ILE A 70 2.97 7.39 -4.68
N ASN A 71 1.70 7.77 -4.70
CA ASN A 71 1.24 9.08 -5.19
C ASN A 71 1.77 9.41 -6.60
N ASP A 72 1.65 8.46 -7.53
CA ASP A 72 2.13 8.55 -8.91
C ASP A 72 3.66 8.65 -9.08
N VAL A 73 4.43 8.44 -8.02
CA VAL A 73 5.91 8.39 -8.06
C VAL A 73 6.37 6.94 -7.96
N GLU A 74 7.19 6.51 -8.91
CA GLU A 74 7.80 5.18 -8.89
C GLU A 74 8.82 5.05 -7.75
N VAL A 75 8.72 3.97 -7.00
CA VAL A 75 9.64 3.63 -5.93
C VAL A 75 10.43 2.39 -6.28
N TYR A 76 11.68 2.57 -6.67
CA TYR A 76 12.55 1.48 -7.15
C TYR A 76 12.85 0.42 -6.09
N ARG A 77 12.96 0.81 -4.83
CA ARG A 77 13.24 -0.10 -3.71
C ARG A 77 12.34 0.23 -2.53
N PRO A 78 11.16 -0.37 -2.46
CA PRO A 78 10.16 -0.09 -1.42
C PRO A 78 10.49 -0.75 -0.08
N PHE A 79 11.77 -1.03 0.19
CA PHE A 79 12.25 -1.71 1.40
C PHE A 79 13.24 -0.85 2.17
N LEU A 80 13.15 -0.93 3.49
CA LEU A 80 14.13 -0.33 4.37
C LEU A 80 15.45 -1.13 4.31
N VAL A 81 16.56 -0.42 4.20
CA VAL A 81 17.91 -0.98 4.25
C VAL A 81 18.54 -0.60 5.58
N ARG A 82 18.95 -1.58 6.35
CA ARG A 82 19.67 -1.37 7.60
C ARG A 82 20.99 -2.11 7.57
N SER A 83 22.09 -1.42 7.92
CA SER A 83 23.44 -2.00 8.06
C SER A 83 23.90 -2.85 6.87
N GLY A 84 23.49 -2.48 5.63
CA GLY A 84 23.88 -3.22 4.43
C GLY A 84 23.14 -4.53 4.18
N GLN A 85 22.26 -4.94 5.08
CA GLN A 85 21.34 -6.07 4.89
C GLN A 85 19.94 -5.57 4.55
N GLN A 86 19.30 -6.19 3.59
CA GLN A 86 17.90 -5.95 3.29
C GLN A 86 17.06 -6.64 4.36
N GLU A 87 16.56 -5.89 5.32
CA GLU A 87 15.66 -6.45 6.35
C GLU A 87 14.28 -6.78 5.80
N GLY A 88 14.02 -6.47 4.53
CA GLY A 88 12.76 -6.75 3.89
C GLY A 88 11.56 -6.01 4.51
N LEU A 89 11.79 -4.98 5.30
CA LEU A 89 10.73 -4.17 5.89
C LEU A 89 10.26 -3.12 4.88
N SER A 90 8.94 -2.98 4.77
CA SER A 90 8.31 -1.99 3.89
C SER A 90 8.59 -0.56 4.34
N ILE A 91 8.81 0.34 3.37
CA ILE A 91 8.80 1.78 3.60
C ILE A 91 7.39 2.36 3.71
N ILE A 92 6.38 1.62 3.25
CA ILE A 92 5.00 2.07 3.21
C ILE A 92 4.46 2.13 4.62
N ASN A 93 3.98 3.31 5.01
CA ASN A 93 3.27 3.47 6.28
C ASN A 93 1.77 3.20 6.08
N PRO A 94 1.21 2.11 6.63
CA PRO A 94 -0.19 1.76 6.43
C PRO A 94 -1.16 2.81 6.98
N ASP A 95 -0.78 3.56 8.02
CA ASP A 95 -1.61 4.61 8.60
C ASP A 95 -1.82 5.82 7.66
N MET A 96 -1.00 5.94 6.61
CA MET A 96 -1.09 7.02 5.61
C MET A 96 -1.84 6.60 4.34
N VAL A 97 -2.17 5.33 4.19
CA VAL A 97 -2.71 4.78 2.95
C VAL A 97 -4.21 5.02 2.86
N GLU A 98 -4.65 5.66 1.78
CA GLU A 98 -6.07 5.85 1.44
C GLU A 98 -6.56 4.74 0.51
N ARG A 99 -5.76 4.40 -0.49
CA ARG A 99 -6.16 3.46 -1.52
C ARG A 99 -4.99 2.63 -1.99
N VAL A 100 -5.25 1.37 -2.20
CA VAL A 100 -4.31 0.41 -2.78
C VAL A 100 -4.94 -0.23 -4.00
N MET A 101 -4.25 -0.14 -5.13
CA MET A 101 -4.60 -0.80 -6.38
C MET A 101 -3.49 -1.78 -6.73
N PHE A 102 -3.86 -3.03 -6.98
CA PHE A 102 -2.91 -4.08 -7.31
C PHE A 102 -3.29 -4.78 -8.61
N SER A 103 -2.30 -5.00 -9.48
CA SER A 103 -2.46 -5.80 -10.70
C SER A 103 -1.37 -6.88 -10.78
N PRO A 104 -1.74 -8.16 -10.85
CA PRO A 104 -0.79 -9.25 -11.02
C PRO A 104 -0.36 -9.46 -12.49
N GLY A 105 -0.49 -8.45 -13.32
CA GLY A 105 -0.14 -8.43 -14.75
C GLY A 105 -1.24 -7.82 -15.62
N GLY A 106 -0.88 -7.47 -16.88
CA GLY A 106 -1.81 -6.85 -17.81
C GLY A 106 -2.18 -5.40 -17.46
N PHE A 107 -1.24 -4.65 -16.98
CA PHE A 107 -1.39 -3.24 -16.59
C PHE A 107 -1.26 -2.29 -17.77
N GLU A 108 -1.69 -1.05 -17.58
CA GLU A 108 -1.67 0.01 -18.59
C GLU A 108 -0.24 0.41 -18.98
N ALA A 109 -0.06 0.98 -20.17
CA ALA A 109 1.24 1.43 -20.68
C ALA A 109 1.93 2.50 -19.80
N LYS A 110 1.18 3.17 -18.94
CA LYS A 110 1.69 4.08 -17.90
C LYS A 110 2.71 3.38 -16.97
N TYR A 111 2.52 2.09 -16.74
CA TYR A 111 3.34 1.28 -15.86
C TYR A 111 4.32 0.44 -16.71
N GLY A 112 5.35 1.10 -17.25
CA GLY A 112 6.40 0.45 -18.02
C GLY A 112 7.48 -0.20 -17.14
N ASP A 113 8.41 -0.90 -17.80
CA ASP A 113 9.71 -1.31 -17.23
C ASP A 113 9.74 -2.53 -16.33
N LYS A 114 8.60 -3.00 -15.77
CA LYS A 114 8.51 -4.18 -14.94
C LYS A 114 7.49 -5.17 -15.49
N MET A 115 7.69 -6.46 -15.23
CA MET A 115 6.94 -7.50 -15.93
C MET A 115 6.00 -8.32 -15.04
N SER A 116 6.15 -8.24 -13.71
CA SER A 116 5.45 -9.15 -12.81
C SER A 116 4.15 -8.55 -12.27
N SER A 117 4.22 -7.45 -11.55
CA SER A 117 3.03 -6.81 -10.98
C SER A 117 3.18 -5.31 -10.80
N VAL A 118 2.06 -4.65 -10.59
CA VAL A 118 2.01 -3.22 -10.23
C VAL A 118 1.23 -3.06 -8.93
N LEU A 119 1.83 -2.34 -8.00
CA LEU A 119 1.24 -1.87 -6.76
C LEU A 119 1.20 -0.35 -6.79
N ASP A 120 0.00 0.20 -6.87
CA ASP A 120 -0.23 1.66 -6.89
C ASP A 120 -0.93 2.08 -5.60
N ILE A 121 -0.25 2.92 -4.82
CA ILE A 121 -0.66 3.36 -3.50
C ILE A 121 -0.92 4.85 -3.53
N THR A 122 -2.09 5.23 -3.05
CA THR A 122 -2.43 6.64 -2.85
C THR A 122 -2.49 6.92 -1.35
N TYR A 123 -1.75 7.92 -0.92
CA TYR A 123 -1.80 8.39 0.46
C TYR A 123 -2.95 9.36 0.67
N HIS A 124 -3.47 9.34 1.86
CA HIS A 124 -4.56 10.16 2.31
C HIS A 124 -4.22 11.66 2.25
N ARG A 125 -5.19 12.46 1.83
CA ARG A 125 -5.10 13.93 1.86
C ARG A 125 -5.97 14.46 2.98
N PRO A 126 -5.38 14.90 4.09
CA PRO A 126 -6.14 15.31 5.26
C PRO A 126 -6.92 16.61 5.01
N ASN A 127 -8.19 16.60 5.40
CA ASN A 127 -9.05 17.78 5.39
C ASN A 127 -9.18 18.41 6.78
N LYS A 128 -8.86 17.66 7.84
CA LYS A 128 -8.97 18.05 9.24
C LYS A 128 -7.71 17.61 9.99
N PHE A 129 -7.51 18.21 11.16
CA PHE A 129 -6.48 17.73 12.06
C PHE A 129 -6.86 16.36 12.60
N GLY A 130 -5.94 15.43 12.51
CA GLY A 130 -6.08 14.06 12.99
C GLY A 130 -4.73 13.45 13.38
N GLY A 131 -4.78 12.32 14.05
CA GLY A 131 -3.58 11.57 14.38
C GLY A 131 -3.93 10.21 14.97
N LYS A 132 -2.96 9.29 14.87
CA LYS A 132 -3.06 7.93 15.38
C LYS A 132 -1.75 7.53 16.02
N ILE A 133 -1.85 6.86 17.15
CA ILE A 133 -0.70 6.23 17.80
C ILE A 133 -1.04 4.76 17.96
N SER A 134 -0.14 3.90 17.52
CA SER A 134 -0.27 2.47 17.68
C SER A 134 1.00 1.86 18.27
N GLY A 135 0.82 0.83 19.08
CA GLY A 135 1.91 0.10 19.70
C GLY A 135 1.69 -1.40 19.63
N SER A 136 2.74 -2.15 19.35
CA SER A 136 2.76 -3.60 19.35
C SER A 136 4.04 -4.13 19.99
N LEU A 137 4.11 -5.43 20.24
CA LEU A 137 5.33 -6.08 20.75
C LEU A 137 6.54 -5.89 19.83
N LEU A 138 6.32 -5.71 18.55
CA LEU A 138 7.37 -5.58 17.52
C LEU A 138 7.70 -4.12 17.20
N GLY A 139 7.01 -3.15 17.80
CA GLY A 139 7.29 -1.74 17.55
C GLY A 139 6.10 -0.83 17.79
N GLY A 140 6.21 0.39 17.28
CA GLY A 140 5.13 1.37 17.37
C GLY A 140 5.15 2.33 16.20
N SER A 141 4.01 2.95 15.97
CA SER A 141 3.86 4.05 15.01
C SER A 141 3.14 5.23 15.64
N ALA A 142 3.46 6.41 15.12
CA ALA A 142 2.75 7.64 15.40
C ALA A 142 2.53 8.38 14.09
N TYR A 143 1.32 8.83 13.88
CA TYR A 143 0.93 9.53 12.67
C TYR A 143 0.15 10.79 13.05
N VAL A 144 0.47 11.91 12.41
CA VAL A 144 -0.20 13.19 12.58
C VAL A 144 -0.44 13.81 11.22
N GLU A 145 -1.63 14.31 11.03
CA GLU A 145 -2.04 14.96 9.79
C GLU A 145 -2.82 16.23 10.06
N GLY A 146 -2.87 17.11 9.09
CA GLY A 146 -3.70 18.31 9.22
C GLY A 146 -3.68 19.21 8.00
N THR A 147 -4.56 20.22 8.06
CA THR A 147 -4.68 21.24 7.04
C THR A 147 -4.61 22.61 7.69
N ILE A 148 -3.80 23.50 7.12
CA ILE A 148 -3.65 24.89 7.55
C ILE A 148 -4.32 25.78 6.52
N LYS A 149 -5.37 26.51 6.95
CA LYS A 149 -6.13 27.46 6.12
C LYS A 149 -6.62 26.88 4.79
N GLU A 150 -6.94 25.60 4.75
CA GLU A 150 -7.42 24.87 3.54
C GLU A 150 -6.48 24.95 2.32
N LYS A 151 -5.27 25.47 2.49
CA LYS A 151 -4.30 25.64 1.40
C LYS A 151 -3.07 24.77 1.54
N PHE A 152 -2.71 24.43 2.76
CA PHE A 152 -1.53 23.62 3.04
C PHE A 152 -1.91 22.40 3.86
N THR A 153 -1.68 21.23 3.29
CA THR A 153 -1.87 19.94 3.97
C THR A 153 -0.53 19.36 4.38
N TYR A 154 -0.47 18.78 5.56
CA TYR A 154 0.72 18.08 6.04
C TYR A 154 0.33 16.71 6.61
N SER A 155 1.26 15.78 6.47
CA SER A 155 1.10 14.41 6.93
C SER A 155 2.48 13.90 7.35
N ILE A 156 2.62 13.54 8.62
CA ILE A 156 3.88 13.12 9.21
C ILE A 156 3.67 11.79 9.90
N GLY A 157 4.38 10.76 9.44
CA GLY A 157 4.35 9.44 10.03
C GLY A 157 5.74 9.04 10.56
N LEU A 158 5.77 8.53 11.77
CA LEU A 158 6.94 7.92 12.38
C LEU A 158 6.63 6.47 12.71
N ARG A 159 7.52 5.56 12.32
CA ARG A 159 7.38 4.15 12.62
C ARG A 159 8.72 3.56 13.05
N ARG A 160 8.68 2.75 14.08
CA ARG A 160 9.81 1.96 14.54
C ARG A 160 9.39 0.49 14.62
N HIS A 161 10.12 -0.36 13.92
CA HIS A 161 10.02 -1.81 14.02
C HIS A 161 11.31 -2.36 14.62
N SER A 162 11.18 -3.40 15.42
CA SER A 162 12.32 -4.12 16.00
C SER A 162 12.08 -5.62 15.87
N ASN A 163 13.01 -6.32 15.24
CA ASN A 163 13.00 -7.78 15.10
C ASN A 163 13.87 -8.46 16.16
N GLN A 164 14.22 -7.75 17.25
CA GLN A 164 15.14 -8.28 18.27
C GLN A 164 14.57 -9.44 19.10
N TYR A 165 13.28 -9.71 18.97
CA TYR A 165 12.58 -10.76 19.75
C TYR A 165 12.21 -11.99 18.92
N LEU A 166 12.65 -12.05 17.67
CA LEU A 166 12.53 -13.17 16.75
C LEU A 166 13.90 -13.71 16.42
#